data_6701bd451cdb1c0a02170c32bb358386
#
_entry.id   6701bd451cdb1c0a02170c32bb358386
#
_cell.length_a   1.000
_cell.length_b   1.000
_cell.length_c   1.000
_cell.angle_alpha   90.00
_cell.angle_beta   90.00
_cell.angle_gamma   90.00
#
_symmetry.space_group_name_H-M   'P 1'
#
loop_
_entity.id
_entity.type
_entity.pdbx_description
1 polymer ?
#
loop_
_entity_poly.entity_id
_entity_poly.type
_entity_poly.pdbx_seq_one_letter_code
_entity_poly.pdbx_strand_id
1 'polypeptide(L)'
;MASLIPDAEGWRSFVGEWLKAAGCSVGEAARGDWEIGLSPDLQRRWRRQRVRLVFDPQRPTLPRGAWFTAPGSAAGQKILEAVRSEPLITRRTALPRVPGAPEDGLASLCRVRGLTWGTPRLGPVRYERRVAFHAVVTHWGGLPAQEPWVLLVGPDGGLVEAVSGRTLPDVRSREGLYQIGEDLTPEERTAWTESVRRHLDQLVTEREREFERSAGRLREEELARLSSFFSARIEEEEERSRRRTGNGDEPELEEADTVSLKLDWERRAAEVRNRWALKTEVRMWGLEEWAWPVADLEQDLKAGAVHVRLRSLVDVARGRPTLPACPGCGVPAEMLVRAR
;
A
#
# COMPACT_ATOMS: atom_id res chain seq x y z
N MET A 1 -11.63 -15.67 -5.87
CA MET A 1 -11.54 -14.22 -5.55
C MET A 1 -12.76 -13.88 -4.71
N ALA A 2 -12.59 -13.66 -3.40
CA ALA A 2 -13.69 -13.17 -2.58
C ALA A 2 -14.05 -11.76 -3.02
N SER A 3 -15.33 -11.46 -3.13
CA SER A 3 -15.86 -10.14 -3.50
C SER A 3 -15.29 -9.09 -2.53
N LEU A 4 -14.53 -8.14 -3.05
CA LEU A 4 -14.00 -6.99 -2.29
C LEU A 4 -15.08 -5.95 -1.94
N ILE A 5 -16.32 -6.18 -2.37
CA ILE A 5 -17.46 -5.33 -2.04
C ILE A 5 -18.03 -5.87 -0.74
N PRO A 6 -18.01 -5.11 0.37
CA PRO A 6 -18.64 -5.54 1.61
C PRO A 6 -20.12 -5.80 1.36
N ASP A 7 -20.69 -6.80 2.03
CA ASP A 7 -22.12 -6.99 2.08
C ASP A 7 -22.82 -5.78 2.71
N ALA A 8 -24.14 -5.76 2.73
CA ALA A 8 -24.90 -4.61 3.22
C ALA A 8 -24.60 -4.30 4.70
N GLU A 9 -24.31 -5.31 5.51
CA GLU A 9 -23.99 -5.19 6.93
C GLU A 9 -22.56 -4.66 7.12
N GLY A 10 -21.60 -5.20 6.40
CA GLY A 10 -20.21 -4.71 6.39
C GLY A 10 -20.09 -3.28 5.88
N TRP A 11 -20.91 -2.91 4.87
CA TRP A 11 -20.98 -1.52 4.42
C TRP A 11 -21.55 -0.58 5.49
N ARG A 12 -22.63 -1.00 6.16
CA ARG A 12 -23.24 -0.24 7.25
C ARG A 12 -22.28 -0.03 8.40
N SER A 13 -21.59 -1.11 8.83
CA SER A 13 -20.55 -1.04 9.89
C SER A 13 -19.44 -0.08 9.51
N PHE A 14 -18.88 -0.21 8.31
CA PHE A 14 -17.85 0.68 7.79
C PHE A 14 -18.26 2.14 7.82
N VAL A 15 -19.45 2.47 7.31
CA VAL A 15 -19.97 3.85 7.31
C VAL A 15 -20.13 4.38 8.73
N GLY A 16 -20.63 3.55 9.66
CA GLY A 16 -20.82 3.93 11.05
C GLY A 16 -19.54 4.22 11.79
N GLU A 17 -18.53 3.37 11.64
CA GLU A 17 -17.21 3.54 12.23
C GLU A 17 -16.52 4.79 11.68
N TRP A 18 -16.57 4.98 10.37
CA TRP A 18 -16.00 6.17 9.75
C TRP A 18 -16.68 7.47 10.20
N LEU A 19 -18.03 7.52 10.23
CA LEU A 19 -18.74 8.71 10.70
C LEU A 19 -18.39 9.07 12.15
N LYS A 20 -18.27 8.07 13.03
CA LYS A 20 -17.82 8.29 14.41
C LYS A 20 -16.40 8.82 14.46
N ALA A 21 -15.49 8.23 13.69
CA ALA A 21 -14.10 8.68 13.58
C ALA A 21 -14.00 10.11 13.02
N ALA A 22 -14.88 10.49 12.09
CA ALA A 22 -14.99 11.83 11.54
C ALA A 22 -15.67 12.84 12.49
N GLY A 23 -15.97 12.46 13.73
CA GLY A 23 -16.58 13.33 14.74
C GLY A 23 -18.06 13.64 14.51
N CYS A 24 -18.77 12.78 13.76
CA CYS A 24 -20.20 12.90 13.55
C CYS A 24 -21.00 12.27 14.68
N SER A 25 -22.16 12.82 14.99
CA SER A 25 -23.14 12.15 15.84
C SER A 25 -24.00 11.21 15.01
N VAL A 26 -24.10 9.95 15.42
CA VAL A 26 -24.91 8.92 14.75
C VAL A 26 -26.06 8.56 15.65
N GLY A 27 -27.29 8.85 15.24
CA GLY A 27 -28.53 8.49 15.91
C GLY A 27 -29.34 7.49 15.07
N GLU A 28 -29.99 6.53 15.71
CA GLU A 28 -30.94 5.66 15.02
C GLU A 28 -32.26 6.40 14.80
N ALA A 29 -32.77 6.29 13.58
CA ALA A 29 -34.08 6.78 13.18
C ALA A 29 -35.04 5.59 12.94
N ALA A 30 -36.30 5.88 12.68
CA ALA A 30 -37.29 4.85 12.42
C ALA A 30 -36.88 3.92 11.27
N ARG A 31 -37.16 2.62 11.39
CA ARG A 31 -36.91 1.57 10.38
C ARG A 31 -35.42 1.30 10.11
N GLY A 32 -34.55 1.49 11.09
CA GLY A 32 -33.11 1.21 10.94
C GLY A 32 -32.33 2.23 10.10
N ASP A 33 -32.95 3.36 9.74
CA ASP A 33 -32.25 4.49 9.15
C ASP A 33 -31.33 5.15 10.19
N TRP A 34 -30.37 5.93 9.73
CA TRP A 34 -29.55 6.75 10.62
C TRP A 34 -29.79 8.23 10.38
N GLU A 35 -29.86 9.00 11.48
CA GLU A 35 -29.80 10.46 11.45
C GLU A 35 -28.42 10.91 11.91
N ILE A 36 -27.69 11.55 11.01
CA ILE A 36 -26.30 11.92 11.21
C ILE A 36 -26.21 13.44 11.39
N GLY A 37 -25.72 13.86 12.55
CA GLY A 37 -25.22 15.22 12.73
C GLY A 37 -23.78 15.30 12.24
N LEU A 38 -23.54 16.07 11.18
CA LEU A 38 -22.24 16.13 10.52
C LEU A 38 -21.24 16.96 11.31
N SER A 39 -19.97 16.55 11.30
CA SER A 39 -18.87 17.36 11.82
C SER A 39 -18.70 18.68 11.01
N PRO A 40 -18.07 19.73 11.57
CA PRO A 40 -17.90 21.00 10.88
C PRO A 40 -17.27 20.89 9.49
N ASP A 41 -16.34 19.97 9.31
CA ASP A 41 -15.64 19.73 8.03
C ASP A 41 -16.57 19.12 7.00
N LEU A 42 -17.34 18.10 7.38
CA LEU A 42 -18.34 17.48 6.50
C LEU A 42 -19.52 18.40 6.22
N GLN A 43 -19.88 19.28 7.18
CA GLN A 43 -20.90 20.33 6.94
C GLN A 43 -20.45 21.28 5.83
N ARG A 44 -19.20 21.75 5.86
CA ARG A 44 -18.62 22.60 4.82
C ARG A 44 -18.60 21.91 3.46
N ARG A 45 -18.18 20.66 3.45
CA ARG A 45 -18.03 19.87 2.22
C ARG A 45 -19.36 19.49 1.59
N TRP A 46 -20.33 19.05 2.40
CA TRP A 46 -21.62 18.58 1.91
C TRP A 46 -22.70 19.66 1.94
N ARG A 47 -22.39 20.85 2.48
CA ARG A 47 -23.28 22.01 2.62
C ARG A 47 -24.58 21.65 3.33
N ARG A 48 -24.51 20.81 4.36
CA ARG A 48 -25.63 20.35 5.18
C ARG A 48 -25.18 20.18 6.62
N GLN A 49 -26.08 20.41 7.57
CA GLN A 49 -25.82 20.16 9.00
C GLN A 49 -26.16 18.75 9.41
N ARG A 50 -27.19 18.19 8.79
CA ARG A 50 -27.69 16.84 9.07
C ARG A 50 -27.98 16.09 7.79
N VAL A 51 -27.86 14.77 7.83
CA VAL A 51 -28.18 13.86 6.73
C VAL A 51 -28.84 12.63 7.29
N ARG A 52 -29.90 12.18 6.63
CA ARG A 52 -30.52 10.88 6.92
C ARG A 52 -29.98 9.83 5.95
N LEU A 53 -29.39 8.77 6.48
CA LEU A 53 -28.88 7.65 5.69
C LEU A 53 -29.88 6.48 5.71
N VAL A 54 -30.19 5.95 4.53
CA VAL A 54 -31.06 4.80 4.32
C VAL A 54 -30.25 3.69 3.70
N PHE A 55 -30.20 2.52 4.33
CA PHE A 55 -29.42 1.36 3.89
C PHE A 55 -30.28 0.28 3.22
N ASP A 56 -31.61 0.36 3.36
CA ASP A 56 -32.53 -0.64 2.80
C ASP A 56 -32.72 -0.42 1.28
N PRO A 57 -32.23 -1.34 0.42
CA PRO A 57 -32.37 -1.23 -1.03
C PRO A 57 -33.79 -1.49 -1.52
N GLN A 58 -34.64 -2.12 -0.71
CA GLN A 58 -36.02 -2.46 -1.08
C GLN A 58 -37.00 -1.35 -0.74
N ARG A 59 -36.55 -0.25 -0.20
CA ARG A 59 -37.41 0.86 0.21
C ARG A 59 -38.00 1.58 -1.01
N PRO A 60 -39.31 1.53 -1.22
CA PRO A 60 -39.95 2.05 -2.44
C PRO A 60 -39.86 3.56 -2.60
N THR A 61 -39.75 4.30 -1.48
CA THR A 61 -39.63 5.77 -1.48
C THR A 61 -38.68 6.24 -0.40
N LEU A 62 -37.73 7.10 -0.80
CA LEU A 62 -36.83 7.74 0.14
C LEU A 62 -37.52 8.93 0.81
N PRO A 63 -37.33 9.14 2.13
CA PRO A 63 -37.74 10.38 2.77
C PRO A 63 -37.09 11.60 2.11
N ARG A 64 -37.80 12.73 2.10
CA ARG A 64 -37.27 13.96 1.49
C ARG A 64 -35.92 14.34 2.10
N GLY A 65 -34.90 14.45 1.25
CA GLY A 65 -33.54 14.81 1.67
C GLY A 65 -32.71 13.66 2.26
N ALA A 66 -33.25 12.44 2.34
CA ALA A 66 -32.50 11.26 2.72
C ALA A 66 -31.59 10.78 1.59
N TRP A 67 -30.50 10.12 1.98
CA TRP A 67 -29.52 9.54 1.08
C TRP A 67 -29.59 8.02 1.13
N PHE A 68 -29.84 7.39 0.01
CA PHE A 68 -29.67 5.94 -0.12
C PHE A 68 -28.18 5.62 -0.15
N THR A 69 -27.75 4.78 0.78
CA THR A 69 -26.34 4.53 1.04
C THR A 69 -26.02 3.05 0.84
N ALA A 70 -25.44 2.74 -0.31
CA ALA A 70 -24.92 1.44 -0.66
C ALA A 70 -23.60 1.60 -1.43
N PRO A 71 -22.75 0.57 -1.52
CA PRO A 71 -21.62 0.58 -2.44
C PRO A 71 -22.10 0.93 -3.86
N GLY A 72 -21.45 1.91 -4.50
CA GLY A 72 -21.84 2.36 -5.85
C GLY A 72 -22.98 3.37 -5.95
N SER A 73 -23.75 3.62 -4.87
CA SER A 73 -24.75 4.70 -4.87
C SER A 73 -24.09 6.09 -4.86
N ALA A 74 -24.81 7.12 -5.31
CA ALA A 74 -24.30 8.51 -5.29
C ALA A 74 -23.88 8.97 -3.88
N ALA A 75 -24.62 8.57 -2.84
CA ALA A 75 -24.25 8.86 -1.46
C ALA A 75 -23.06 8.01 -1.00
N GLY A 76 -23.01 6.73 -1.38
CA GLY A 76 -21.87 5.87 -1.13
C GLY A 76 -20.58 6.40 -1.77
N GLN A 77 -20.67 6.92 -2.98
CA GLN A 77 -19.55 7.58 -3.66
C GLN A 77 -19.06 8.83 -2.90
N LYS A 78 -19.98 9.68 -2.46
CA LYS A 78 -19.63 10.86 -1.65
C LYS A 78 -18.96 10.50 -0.33
N ILE A 79 -19.40 9.42 0.33
CA ILE A 79 -18.78 8.91 1.55
C ILE A 79 -17.37 8.42 1.23
N LEU A 80 -17.19 7.60 0.19
CA LEU A 80 -15.88 7.11 -0.22
C LEU A 80 -14.92 8.23 -0.63
N GLU A 81 -15.41 9.27 -1.30
CA GLU A 81 -14.62 10.45 -1.62
C GLU A 81 -14.20 11.22 -0.35
N ALA A 82 -15.08 11.31 0.65
CA ALA A 82 -14.74 11.91 1.93
C ALA A 82 -13.71 11.07 2.69
N VAL A 83 -13.88 9.76 2.76
CA VAL A 83 -12.90 8.84 3.34
C VAL A 83 -11.53 8.95 2.65
N ARG A 84 -11.52 9.04 1.32
CA ARG A 84 -10.27 9.11 0.54
C ARG A 84 -9.52 10.43 0.68
N SER A 85 -10.21 11.50 1.06
CA SER A 85 -9.61 12.84 1.18
C SER A 85 -8.99 13.13 2.54
N GLU A 86 -9.32 12.34 3.54
CA GLU A 86 -8.75 12.45 4.89
C GLU A 86 -8.04 11.15 5.22
N PRO A 87 -6.71 11.18 5.42
CA PRO A 87 -6.00 9.99 5.89
C PRO A 87 -6.57 9.61 7.26
N LEU A 88 -7.05 8.39 7.38
CA LEU A 88 -7.54 7.85 8.64
C LEU A 88 -6.34 7.72 9.59
N ILE A 89 -6.32 8.49 10.66
CA ILE A 89 -5.32 8.34 11.71
C ILE A 89 -5.94 7.47 12.81
N THR A 90 -5.40 6.28 12.97
CA THR A 90 -5.78 5.38 14.05
C THR A 90 -4.65 5.28 15.08
N ARG A 91 -5.01 4.98 16.32
CA ARG A 91 -4.05 4.83 17.43
C ARG A 91 -4.17 3.46 18.03
N ARG A 92 -3.05 2.74 18.11
CA ARG A 92 -3.00 1.35 18.57
C ARG A 92 -1.86 1.13 19.57
N THR A 93 -2.05 0.17 20.45
CA THR A 93 -0.99 -0.36 21.30
C THR A 93 -0.68 -1.78 20.88
N ALA A 94 0.56 -2.05 20.50
CA ALA A 94 1.02 -3.40 20.26
C ALA A 94 1.15 -4.13 21.60
N LEU A 95 0.67 -5.37 21.66
CA LEU A 95 0.72 -6.17 22.87
C LEU A 95 2.01 -6.99 22.93
N PRO A 96 2.67 -7.08 24.06
CA PRO A 96 3.81 -7.95 24.25
C PRO A 96 3.45 -9.40 23.90
N ARG A 97 4.32 -10.07 23.16
CA ARG A 97 4.10 -11.47 22.77
C ARG A 97 4.52 -12.45 23.88
N VAL A 98 5.61 -12.15 24.57
CA VAL A 98 6.17 -13.02 25.62
C VAL A 98 6.83 -12.16 26.69
N PRO A 99 6.58 -12.41 27.99
CA PRO A 99 7.42 -11.89 29.05
C PRO A 99 8.67 -12.77 29.16
N GLY A 100 9.80 -12.32 28.67
CA GLY A 100 11.08 -13.01 28.83
C GLY A 100 12.09 -12.63 27.73
N ALA A 101 13.38 -12.78 28.03
CA ALA A 101 14.41 -12.66 27.02
C ALA A 101 14.28 -13.80 26.00
N PRO A 102 14.53 -13.56 24.69
CA PRO A 102 14.66 -14.62 23.71
C PRO A 102 15.68 -15.65 24.22
N GLU A 103 15.34 -16.95 24.18
CA GLU A 103 16.22 -18.00 24.71
C GLU A 103 17.65 -17.93 24.17
N ASP A 104 17.77 -17.70 22.89
CA ASP A 104 19.07 -17.55 22.21
C ASP A 104 19.61 -16.09 22.18
N GLY A 105 18.81 -15.12 22.62
CA GLY A 105 19.19 -13.71 22.62
C GLY A 105 19.76 -13.24 21.28
N LEU A 106 20.92 -12.56 21.31
CA LEU A 106 21.62 -12.08 20.13
C LEU A 106 22.32 -13.20 19.32
N ALA A 107 22.52 -14.37 19.92
CA ALA A 107 23.14 -15.52 19.27
C ALA A 107 22.30 -16.01 18.07
N SER A 108 20.98 -15.81 18.11
CA SER A 108 20.08 -16.14 16.98
C SER A 108 20.33 -15.27 15.73
N LEU A 109 20.86 -14.06 15.92
CA LEU A 109 21.13 -13.10 14.83
C LEU A 109 22.57 -13.21 14.28
N CYS A 110 23.51 -13.61 15.13
CA CYS A 110 24.94 -13.58 14.82
C CYS A 110 25.53 -14.98 14.82
N ARG A 111 25.57 -15.66 13.69
CA ARG A 111 26.19 -16.99 13.53
C ARG A 111 27.70 -16.86 13.30
N VAL A 112 28.46 -16.53 14.32
CA VAL A 112 29.93 -16.48 14.24
C VAL A 112 30.53 -17.67 15.00
N ARG A 113 31.39 -18.45 14.32
CA ARG A 113 32.07 -19.60 14.94
C ARG A 113 33.10 -19.13 15.95
N GLY A 114 33.27 -19.89 17.03
CA GLY A 114 34.31 -19.62 18.04
C GLY A 114 33.94 -18.56 19.07
N LEU A 115 32.66 -18.11 19.09
CA LEU A 115 32.15 -17.20 20.09
C LEU A 115 31.36 -17.95 21.16
N THR A 116 31.54 -17.55 22.42
CA THR A 116 30.71 -18.01 23.52
C THR A 116 29.78 -16.89 23.97
N TRP A 117 28.50 -17.17 23.94
CA TRP A 117 27.45 -16.24 24.34
C TRP A 117 27.08 -16.43 25.81
N GLY A 118 27.06 -15.36 26.57
CA GLY A 118 26.52 -15.36 27.94
C GLY A 118 25.00 -15.37 27.94
N THR A 119 24.42 -15.51 29.12
CA THR A 119 22.96 -15.46 29.30
C THR A 119 22.40 -14.07 28.94
N PRO A 120 21.39 -13.98 28.09
CA PRO A 120 20.78 -12.70 27.73
C PRO A 120 20.03 -12.12 28.93
N ARG A 121 20.17 -10.82 29.16
CA ARG A 121 19.47 -10.05 30.18
C ARG A 121 18.56 -9.04 29.54
N LEU A 122 17.27 -9.15 29.85
CA LEU A 122 16.25 -8.23 29.34
C LEU A 122 15.97 -7.15 30.38
N GLY A 123 16.04 -5.89 29.97
CA GLY A 123 15.64 -4.74 30.76
C GLY A 123 14.11 -4.60 30.88
N PRO A 124 13.65 -3.57 31.57
CA PRO A 124 12.22 -3.30 31.67
C PRO A 124 11.63 -2.98 30.28
N VAL A 125 10.38 -3.42 30.08
CA VAL A 125 9.64 -3.10 28.86
C VAL A 125 9.22 -1.64 28.90
N ARG A 126 9.57 -0.89 27.88
CA ARG A 126 9.10 0.46 27.63
C ARG A 126 8.35 0.53 26.30
N TYR A 127 7.55 1.55 26.13
CA TYR A 127 6.85 1.77 24.88
C TYR A 127 7.51 2.91 24.11
N GLU A 128 7.76 2.68 22.82
CA GLU A 128 8.21 3.70 21.89
C GLU A 128 7.13 3.97 20.85
N ARG A 129 7.17 5.17 20.28
CA ARG A 129 6.26 5.53 19.20
C ARG A 129 6.79 4.96 17.88
N ARG A 130 5.91 4.26 17.17
CA ARG A 130 6.11 3.90 15.77
C ARG A 130 4.91 4.35 14.97
N VAL A 131 5.10 4.58 13.67
CA VAL A 131 4.00 4.94 12.78
C VAL A 131 3.99 3.99 11.59
N ALA A 132 2.85 3.39 11.35
CA ALA A 132 2.61 2.60 10.15
C ALA A 132 1.89 3.45 9.11
N PHE A 133 2.51 3.59 7.95
CA PHE A 133 1.94 4.27 6.80
C PHE A 133 1.35 3.24 5.86
N HIS A 134 0.06 3.41 5.54
CA HIS A 134 -0.66 2.55 4.63
C HIS A 134 -0.73 3.19 3.25
N ALA A 135 -0.16 2.51 2.26
CA ALA A 135 -0.15 2.95 0.88
C ALA A 135 -0.76 1.90 -0.05
N VAL A 136 -1.31 2.34 -1.17
CA VAL A 136 -1.66 1.47 -2.29
C VAL A 136 -0.87 1.95 -3.49
N VAL A 137 -0.10 1.06 -4.06
CA VAL A 137 0.60 1.26 -5.33
C VAL A 137 -0.25 0.65 -6.43
N THR A 138 -0.62 1.47 -7.40
CA THR A 138 -1.39 1.02 -8.57
C THR A 138 -0.51 1.14 -9.80
N HIS A 139 -0.28 0.01 -10.45
CA HIS A 139 0.41 -0.05 -11.74
C HIS A 139 -0.62 -0.20 -12.86
N TRP A 140 -0.51 0.62 -13.88
CA TRP A 140 -1.30 0.58 -15.09
C TRP A 140 -0.39 0.15 -16.24
N GLY A 141 -0.75 -0.90 -16.94
CA GLY A 141 0.00 -1.42 -18.07
C GLY A 141 -0.77 -2.64 -18.62
N GLY A 142 -1.83 -2.37 -19.41
CA GLY A 142 -2.82 -3.35 -19.83
C GLY A 142 -3.93 -3.50 -18.79
N LEU A 143 -3.77 -4.35 -17.78
CA LEU A 143 -4.70 -4.48 -16.64
C LEU A 143 -4.12 -3.81 -15.39
N PRO A 144 -4.94 -3.06 -14.65
CA PRO A 144 -4.47 -2.43 -13.42
C PRO A 144 -4.16 -3.49 -12.35
N ALA A 145 -2.98 -3.39 -11.75
CA ALA A 145 -2.58 -4.17 -10.60
C ALA A 145 -2.44 -3.24 -9.39
N GLN A 146 -3.04 -3.63 -8.26
CA GLN A 146 -2.98 -2.87 -7.02
C GLN A 146 -2.29 -3.68 -5.94
N GLU A 147 -1.27 -3.09 -5.35
CA GLU A 147 -0.54 -3.67 -4.22
C GLU A 147 -0.67 -2.77 -2.99
N PRO A 148 -1.31 -3.23 -1.91
CA PRO A 148 -1.29 -2.53 -0.64
C PRO A 148 0.05 -2.74 0.05
N TRP A 149 0.56 -1.69 0.69
CA TRP A 149 1.79 -1.70 1.46
C TRP A 149 1.60 -1.07 2.83
N VAL A 150 2.27 -1.63 3.82
CA VAL A 150 2.41 -1.03 5.15
C VAL A 150 3.89 -0.79 5.41
N LEU A 151 4.25 0.46 5.69
CA LEU A 151 5.60 0.88 6.03
C LEU A 151 5.61 1.29 7.50
N LEU A 152 6.32 0.54 8.32
CA LEU A 152 6.49 0.83 9.76
C LEU A 152 7.76 1.63 9.96
N VAL A 153 7.63 2.80 10.54
CA VAL A 153 8.72 3.75 10.82
C VAL A 153 8.96 3.82 12.32
N GLY A 154 10.21 3.79 12.72
CA GLY A 154 10.65 3.92 14.10
C GLY A 154 10.70 5.36 14.62
N PRO A 155 11.03 5.55 15.90
CA PRO A 155 11.06 6.87 16.54
C PRO A 155 12.10 7.82 15.93
N ASP A 156 13.16 7.29 15.34
CA ASP A 156 14.21 8.03 14.64
C ASP A 156 13.85 8.40 13.18
N GLY A 157 12.66 8.05 12.73
CA GLY A 157 12.25 8.21 11.33
C GLY A 157 12.81 7.14 10.38
N GLY A 158 13.58 6.18 10.90
CA GLY A 158 14.09 5.05 10.11
C GLY A 158 12.99 4.04 9.77
N LEU A 159 13.06 3.46 8.56
CA LEU A 159 12.17 2.35 8.20
C LEU A 159 12.53 1.11 9.01
N VAL A 160 11.57 0.62 9.79
CA VAL A 160 11.69 -0.63 10.56
C VAL A 160 11.31 -1.82 9.69
N GLU A 161 10.26 -1.66 8.90
CA GLU A 161 9.71 -2.74 8.08
C GLU A 161 8.84 -2.19 6.94
N ALA A 162 8.88 -2.87 5.81
CA ALA A 162 7.94 -2.69 4.70
C ALA A 162 7.30 -4.04 4.37
N VAL A 163 5.98 -4.07 4.37
CA VAL A 163 5.21 -5.31 4.16
C VAL A 163 4.20 -5.11 3.04
N SER A 164 4.21 -6.02 2.06
CA SER A 164 3.11 -6.11 1.11
C SER A 164 1.89 -6.71 1.81
N GLY A 165 0.82 -5.94 1.89
CA GLY A 165 -0.39 -6.32 2.58
C GLY A 165 -1.10 -5.12 3.20
N ARG A 166 -2.20 -5.37 3.90
CA ARG A 166 -3.03 -4.33 4.52
C ARG A 166 -2.77 -4.16 6.01
N THR A 167 -2.09 -5.10 6.63
CA THR A 167 -1.85 -5.13 8.07
C THR A 167 -0.43 -5.58 8.36
N LEU A 168 0.10 -5.16 9.50
CA LEU A 168 1.36 -5.67 10.01
C LEU A 168 1.17 -7.14 10.43
N PRO A 169 1.98 -8.07 9.91
CA PRO A 169 1.88 -9.47 10.28
C PRO A 169 2.34 -9.69 11.73
N ASP A 170 1.78 -10.73 12.36
CA ASP A 170 2.19 -11.25 13.68
C ASP A 170 2.15 -10.25 14.85
N VAL A 171 1.40 -9.15 14.74
CA VAL A 171 1.26 -8.15 15.80
C VAL A 171 -0.16 -8.19 16.35
N ARG A 172 -0.28 -8.58 17.62
CA ARG A 172 -1.53 -8.41 18.38
C ARG A 172 -1.61 -6.98 18.89
N SER A 173 -2.75 -6.36 18.79
CA SER A 173 -2.96 -4.97 19.19
C SER A 173 -4.29 -4.77 19.89
N ARG A 174 -4.38 -3.66 20.61
CA ARG A 174 -5.64 -3.09 21.11
C ARG A 174 -5.75 -1.64 20.67
N GLU A 175 -6.96 -1.11 20.61
CA GLU A 175 -7.20 0.30 20.35
C GLU A 175 -6.71 1.18 21.50
N GLY A 176 -6.32 2.39 21.15
CA GLY A 176 -5.78 3.40 22.06
C GLY A 176 -4.26 3.30 22.25
N LEU A 177 -3.68 4.41 22.65
CA LEU A 177 -2.26 4.51 22.99
C LEU A 177 -2.07 4.34 24.49
N TYR A 178 -1.09 3.56 24.87
CA TYR A 178 -0.43 3.75 26.15
C TYR A 178 0.24 5.12 26.11
N GLN A 179 0.38 5.80 27.27
CA GLN A 179 1.03 7.11 27.30
C GLN A 179 2.42 7.04 26.64
N ILE A 180 2.49 7.50 25.43
CA ILE A 180 3.74 7.65 24.70
C ILE A 180 3.96 9.15 24.59
N GLY A 181 4.68 9.75 25.51
CA GLY A 181 5.22 11.09 25.42
C GLY A 181 4.35 12.15 24.71
N GLU A 182 4.95 13.27 24.42
CA GLU A 182 4.33 14.39 23.71
C GLU A 182 3.98 14.05 22.26
N ASP A 183 3.05 14.82 21.67
CA ASP A 183 2.73 14.71 20.25
C ASP A 183 3.97 14.94 19.37
N LEU A 184 3.98 14.31 18.18
CA LEU A 184 5.06 14.52 17.21
C LEU A 184 5.22 16.00 16.86
N THR A 185 6.45 16.50 16.91
CA THR A 185 6.76 17.83 16.42
C THR A 185 6.57 17.93 14.90
N PRO A 186 6.36 19.13 14.35
CA PRO A 186 6.29 19.30 12.90
C PRO A 186 7.53 18.81 12.16
N GLU A 187 8.71 18.96 12.77
CA GLU A 187 10.00 18.52 12.21
C GLU A 187 10.08 17.00 12.14
N GLU A 188 9.67 16.29 13.21
CA GLU A 188 9.61 14.82 13.23
C GLU A 188 8.63 14.30 12.19
N ARG A 189 7.45 14.91 12.06
CA ARG A 189 6.46 14.53 11.03
C ARG A 189 7.04 14.67 9.62
N THR A 190 7.76 15.76 9.37
CA THR A 190 8.40 16.00 8.08
C THR A 190 9.47 14.95 7.80
N ALA A 191 10.37 14.70 8.74
CA ALA A 191 11.42 13.69 8.60
C ALA A 191 10.87 12.29 8.35
N TRP A 192 9.80 11.90 9.05
CA TRP A 192 9.14 10.62 8.85
C TRP A 192 8.49 10.51 7.47
N THR A 193 7.80 11.58 7.03
CA THR A 193 7.16 11.63 5.71
C THR A 193 8.20 11.51 4.58
N GLU A 194 9.33 12.20 4.70
CA GLU A 194 10.42 12.11 3.73
C GLU A 194 11.09 10.72 3.70
N SER A 195 11.25 10.10 4.88
CA SER A 195 11.77 8.75 4.99
C SER A 195 10.84 7.74 4.27
N VAL A 196 9.55 7.80 4.57
CA VAL A 196 8.54 6.94 3.94
C VAL A 196 8.51 7.16 2.43
N ARG A 197 8.56 8.41 1.98
CA ARG A 197 8.58 8.73 0.54
C ARG A 197 9.77 8.08 -0.16
N ARG A 198 10.98 8.23 0.37
CA ARG A 198 12.18 7.60 -0.21
C ARG A 198 12.06 6.08 -0.32
N HIS A 199 11.52 5.43 0.71
CA HIS A 199 11.33 3.98 0.68
C HIS A 199 10.24 3.53 -0.28
N LEU A 200 9.14 4.29 -0.37
CA LEU A 200 8.11 4.04 -1.38
C LEU A 200 8.67 4.20 -2.79
N ASP A 201 9.46 5.25 -3.04
CA ASP A 201 10.08 5.46 -4.36
C ASP A 201 11.00 4.29 -4.74
N GLN A 202 11.75 3.73 -3.78
CA GLN A 202 12.59 2.53 -4.00
C GLN A 202 11.73 1.29 -4.32
N LEU A 203 10.72 1.01 -3.50
CA LEU A 203 9.80 -0.12 -3.70
C LEU A 203 9.07 -0.02 -5.04
N VAL A 204 8.58 1.16 -5.36
CA VAL A 204 7.91 1.43 -6.64
C VAL A 204 8.86 1.17 -7.81
N THR A 205 10.08 1.69 -7.74
CA THR A 205 11.08 1.50 -8.80
C THR A 205 11.41 0.02 -9.04
N GLU A 206 11.52 -0.78 -7.98
CA GLU A 206 11.75 -2.23 -8.08
C GLU A 206 10.56 -2.93 -8.74
N ARG A 207 9.35 -2.61 -8.31
CA ARG A 207 8.12 -3.18 -8.87
C ARG A 207 7.86 -2.74 -10.30
N GLU A 208 8.13 -1.50 -10.63
CA GLU A 208 8.03 -1.00 -12.02
C GLU A 208 8.91 -1.80 -12.98
N ARG A 209 10.14 -2.12 -12.58
CA ARG A 209 11.04 -2.95 -13.39
C ARG A 209 10.51 -4.37 -13.62
N GLU A 210 9.87 -4.97 -12.62
CA GLU A 210 9.25 -6.29 -12.74
C GLU A 210 8.01 -6.23 -13.64
N PHE A 211 7.20 -5.20 -13.45
CA PHE A 211 5.96 -5.01 -14.20
C PHE A 211 6.25 -4.67 -15.67
N GLU A 212 7.23 -3.78 -15.94
CA GLU A 212 7.63 -3.43 -17.31
C GLU A 212 8.15 -4.64 -18.09
N ARG A 213 8.89 -5.54 -17.44
CA ARG A 213 9.34 -6.79 -18.09
C ARG A 213 8.17 -7.68 -18.51
N SER A 214 7.14 -7.81 -17.69
CA SER A 214 5.96 -8.62 -18.01
C SER A 214 5.02 -7.94 -19.00
N ALA A 215 4.75 -6.64 -18.82
CA ALA A 215 3.93 -5.83 -19.70
C ALA A 215 4.60 -5.65 -21.08
N GLY A 216 5.93 -5.46 -21.10
CA GLY A 216 6.72 -5.38 -22.33
C GLY A 216 6.57 -6.61 -23.19
N ARG A 217 6.69 -7.80 -22.61
CA ARG A 217 6.51 -9.06 -23.34
C ARG A 217 5.11 -9.15 -23.96
N LEU A 218 4.06 -8.88 -23.18
CA LEU A 218 2.68 -8.95 -23.68
C LEU A 218 2.42 -7.89 -24.78
N ARG A 219 2.99 -6.68 -24.63
CA ARG A 219 2.95 -5.63 -25.64
C ARG A 219 3.59 -6.08 -26.95
N GLU A 220 4.77 -6.68 -26.88
CA GLU A 220 5.49 -7.17 -28.06
C GLU A 220 4.74 -8.31 -28.75
N GLU A 221 4.17 -9.25 -28.00
CA GLU A 221 3.35 -10.33 -28.53
C GLU A 221 2.09 -9.80 -29.24
N GLU A 222 1.45 -8.76 -28.70
CA GLU A 222 0.27 -8.16 -29.29
C GLU A 222 0.64 -7.36 -30.54
N LEU A 223 1.73 -6.59 -30.52
CA LEU A 223 2.23 -5.86 -31.68
C LEU A 223 2.66 -6.82 -32.80
N ALA A 224 3.30 -7.94 -32.49
CA ALA A 224 3.69 -8.95 -33.47
C ALA A 224 2.46 -9.56 -34.16
N ARG A 225 1.42 -9.92 -33.39
CA ARG A 225 0.15 -10.42 -33.96
C ARG A 225 -0.51 -9.38 -34.87
N LEU A 226 -0.55 -8.13 -34.41
CA LEU A 226 -1.12 -7.02 -35.17
C LEU A 226 -0.32 -6.81 -36.48
N SER A 227 1.01 -6.80 -36.40
CA SER A 227 1.88 -6.65 -37.55
C SER A 227 1.65 -7.78 -38.58
N SER A 228 1.63 -9.05 -38.12
CA SER A 228 1.38 -10.19 -39.03
C SER A 228 0.01 -10.08 -39.72
N PHE A 229 -1.02 -9.64 -39.01
CA PHE A 229 -2.35 -9.46 -39.58
C PHE A 229 -2.36 -8.38 -40.68
N PHE A 230 -1.76 -7.22 -40.39
CA PHE A 230 -1.74 -6.13 -41.38
C PHE A 230 -0.80 -6.41 -42.58
N SER A 231 0.34 -7.07 -42.32
CA SER A 231 1.24 -7.51 -43.40
C SER A 231 0.51 -8.44 -44.39
N ALA A 232 -0.19 -9.44 -43.90
CA ALA A 232 -0.97 -10.34 -44.76
C ALA A 232 -2.06 -9.61 -45.56
N ARG A 233 -2.75 -8.64 -44.90
CA ARG A 233 -3.79 -7.82 -45.58
C ARG A 233 -3.21 -6.91 -46.67
N ILE A 234 -2.06 -6.32 -46.39
CA ILE A 234 -1.35 -5.46 -47.38
C ILE A 234 -0.89 -6.29 -48.55
N GLU A 235 -0.29 -7.49 -48.31
CA GLU A 235 0.12 -8.40 -49.35
C GLU A 235 -1.06 -8.85 -50.24
N GLU A 236 -2.21 -9.21 -49.64
CA GLU A 236 -3.43 -9.55 -50.35
C GLU A 236 -3.92 -8.40 -51.24
N GLU A 237 -3.87 -7.17 -50.73
CA GLU A 237 -4.33 -6.01 -51.49
C GLU A 237 -3.36 -5.66 -52.63
N GLU A 238 -2.04 -5.74 -52.39
CA GLU A 238 -1.02 -5.58 -53.39
C GLU A 238 -1.11 -6.67 -54.49
N GLU A 239 -1.46 -7.92 -54.16
CA GLU A 239 -1.70 -8.95 -55.17
C GLU A 239 -2.99 -8.69 -55.97
N ARG A 240 -4.06 -8.24 -55.32
CA ARG A 240 -5.29 -7.85 -56.02
C ARG A 240 -5.05 -6.71 -56.98
N SER A 241 -4.29 -5.71 -56.55
CA SER A 241 -3.89 -4.57 -57.37
C SER A 241 -3.13 -5.05 -58.61
N ARG A 242 -2.09 -5.88 -58.44
CA ARG A 242 -1.32 -6.43 -59.56
C ARG A 242 -2.20 -7.20 -60.56
N ARG A 243 -3.22 -7.95 -60.12
CA ARG A 243 -4.14 -8.69 -61.00
C ARG A 243 -5.07 -7.74 -61.78
N ARG A 244 -5.51 -6.62 -61.18
CA ARG A 244 -6.40 -5.62 -61.82
C ARG A 244 -5.62 -4.74 -62.81
N THR A 245 -4.45 -4.28 -62.46
CA THR A 245 -3.59 -3.48 -63.35
C THR A 245 -3.24 -4.25 -64.61
N GLY A 246 -3.12 -5.58 -64.56
CA GLY A 246 -3.00 -6.44 -65.73
C GLY A 246 -4.24 -6.46 -66.64
N ASN A 247 -5.39 -5.96 -66.20
CA ASN A 247 -6.66 -5.87 -66.94
C ASN A 247 -7.01 -4.44 -67.46
N GLY A 248 -6.14 -3.42 -67.18
CA GLY A 248 -6.30 -2.08 -67.72
C GLY A 248 -7.12 -1.09 -66.90
N ASP A 249 -7.36 -1.38 -65.61
CA ASP A 249 -8.05 -0.48 -64.67
C ASP A 249 -7.07 0.56 -64.05
N GLU A 250 -7.61 1.75 -63.67
CA GLU A 250 -6.81 2.89 -63.20
C GLU A 250 -6.07 2.63 -61.86
N PRO A 251 -4.77 2.92 -61.76
CA PRO A 251 -3.94 2.62 -60.55
C PRO A 251 -4.15 3.56 -59.35
N GLU A 252 -4.80 4.73 -59.51
CA GLU A 252 -4.87 5.77 -58.47
C GLU A 252 -5.74 5.40 -57.26
N LEU A 253 -6.79 4.59 -57.43
CA LEU A 253 -7.67 4.15 -56.33
C LEU A 253 -7.01 3.08 -55.40
N GLU A 254 -6.04 2.37 -55.90
CA GLU A 254 -5.44 1.21 -55.26
C GLU A 254 -4.30 1.58 -54.32
N GLU A 255 -3.54 2.65 -54.59
CA GLU A 255 -2.56 3.21 -53.66
C GLU A 255 -3.25 3.74 -52.39
N ALA A 256 -4.49 4.27 -52.53
CA ALA A 256 -5.27 4.79 -51.42
C ALA A 256 -5.66 3.70 -50.40
N ASP A 257 -6.00 2.49 -50.84
CA ASP A 257 -6.39 1.38 -49.95
C ASP A 257 -5.20 0.84 -49.17
N THR A 258 -4.05 0.68 -49.79
CA THR A 258 -2.81 0.25 -49.13
C THR A 258 -2.31 1.31 -48.17
N VAL A 259 -2.41 2.59 -48.46
CA VAL A 259 -2.07 3.70 -47.56
C VAL A 259 -3.02 3.71 -46.38
N SER A 260 -4.32 3.50 -46.59
CA SER A 260 -5.32 3.42 -45.55
C SER A 260 -5.04 2.28 -44.54
N LEU A 261 -4.66 1.10 -45.06
CA LEU A 261 -4.28 -0.05 -44.20
C LEU A 261 -3.03 0.24 -43.38
N LYS A 262 -2.02 0.91 -43.94
CA LYS A 262 -0.80 1.30 -43.19
C LYS A 262 -1.13 2.29 -42.09
N LEU A 263 -1.97 3.29 -42.35
CA LEU A 263 -2.42 4.27 -41.37
C LEU A 263 -3.24 3.62 -40.26
N ASP A 264 -4.13 2.66 -40.58
CA ASP A 264 -4.89 1.92 -39.57
C ASP A 264 -3.98 1.04 -38.69
N TRP A 265 -2.96 0.41 -39.29
CA TRP A 265 -1.94 -0.32 -38.54
C TRP A 265 -1.18 0.61 -37.55
N GLU A 266 -0.71 1.75 -38.03
CA GLU A 266 0.01 2.73 -37.19
C GLU A 266 -0.86 3.21 -36.03
N ARG A 267 -2.13 3.53 -36.30
CA ARG A 267 -3.09 3.94 -35.26
C ARG A 267 -3.28 2.85 -34.22
N ARG A 268 -3.54 1.60 -34.64
CA ARG A 268 -3.74 0.48 -33.71
C ARG A 268 -2.47 0.12 -32.95
N ALA A 269 -1.32 0.18 -33.61
CA ALA A 269 -0.04 0.00 -32.95
C ALA A 269 0.22 1.06 -31.85
N ALA A 270 -0.16 2.32 -32.13
CA ALA A 270 -0.10 3.40 -31.14
C ALA A 270 -1.08 3.16 -29.98
N GLU A 271 -2.31 2.70 -30.25
CA GLU A 271 -3.28 2.32 -29.21
C GLU A 271 -2.76 1.19 -28.32
N VAL A 272 -2.12 0.15 -28.90
CA VAL A 272 -1.49 -0.94 -28.14
C VAL A 272 -0.37 -0.39 -27.27
N ARG A 273 0.55 0.42 -27.82
CA ARG A 273 1.64 1.03 -27.04
C ARG A 273 1.11 1.86 -25.87
N ASN A 274 0.08 2.68 -26.12
CA ASN A 274 -0.53 3.52 -25.07
C ASN A 274 -1.23 2.70 -24.00
N ARG A 275 -1.93 1.62 -24.35
CA ARG A 275 -2.59 0.72 -23.40
C ARG A 275 -1.59 0.01 -22.48
N TRP A 276 -0.44 -0.39 -23.03
CA TRP A 276 0.64 -1.06 -22.30
C TRP A 276 1.68 -0.10 -21.71
N ALA A 277 1.49 1.22 -21.87
CA ALA A 277 2.36 2.19 -21.24
C ALA A 277 2.22 2.10 -19.72
N LEU A 278 3.33 1.85 -19.04
CA LEU A 278 3.35 1.78 -17.59
C LEU A 278 3.09 3.16 -16.99
N LYS A 279 2.13 3.20 -16.09
CA LYS A 279 1.87 4.34 -15.21
C LYS A 279 1.76 3.82 -13.79
N THR A 280 2.41 4.47 -12.86
CA THR A 280 2.34 4.11 -11.46
C THR A 280 1.74 5.26 -10.66
N GLU A 281 0.78 4.96 -9.81
CA GLU A 281 0.19 5.88 -8.86
C GLU A 281 0.39 5.33 -7.45
N VAL A 282 0.91 6.16 -6.55
CA VAL A 282 1.02 5.84 -5.12
C VAL A 282 0.00 6.68 -4.37
N ARG A 283 -0.87 6.03 -3.64
CA ARG A 283 -1.86 6.69 -2.79
C ARG A 283 -1.68 6.26 -1.34
N MET A 284 -1.40 7.24 -0.48
CA MET A 284 -1.48 7.07 0.96
C MET A 284 -2.94 7.14 1.38
N TRP A 285 -3.43 6.13 2.14
CA TRP A 285 -4.84 6.08 2.56
C TRP A 285 -5.04 6.02 4.07
N GLY A 286 -3.98 5.73 4.84
CA GLY A 286 -4.10 5.65 6.28
C GLY A 286 -2.75 5.81 6.98
N LEU A 287 -2.83 6.15 8.24
CA LEU A 287 -1.72 6.26 9.16
C LEU A 287 -2.14 5.65 10.50
N GLU A 288 -1.34 4.75 11.03
CA GLU A 288 -1.56 4.18 12.35
C GLU A 288 -0.41 4.57 13.28
N GLU A 289 -0.73 5.26 14.36
CA GLU A 289 0.21 5.55 15.42
C GLU A 289 0.22 4.40 16.42
N TRP A 290 1.38 3.85 16.71
CA TRP A 290 1.56 2.67 17.54
C TRP A 290 2.36 2.98 18.80
N ALA A 291 1.85 2.55 19.96
CA ALA A 291 2.65 2.31 21.14
C ALA A 291 3.28 0.91 21.03
N TRP A 292 4.58 0.86 20.77
CA TRP A 292 5.30 -0.38 20.48
C TRP A 292 6.19 -0.80 21.65
N PRO A 293 5.98 -1.98 22.24
CA PRO A 293 6.76 -2.43 23.38
C PRO A 293 8.15 -2.87 22.94
N VAL A 294 9.17 -2.28 23.55
CA VAL A 294 10.58 -2.61 23.36
C VAL A 294 11.26 -2.79 24.72
N ALA A 295 12.35 -3.53 24.73
CA ALA A 295 13.20 -3.67 25.90
C ALA A 295 14.66 -3.69 25.49
N ASP A 296 15.53 -3.18 26.36
CA ASP A 296 16.97 -3.29 26.14
C ASP A 296 17.39 -4.74 26.41
N LEU A 297 18.23 -5.29 25.55
CA LEU A 297 18.85 -6.60 25.67
C LEU A 297 20.34 -6.44 25.84
N GLU A 298 20.87 -6.93 26.95
CA GLU A 298 22.31 -7.01 27.18
C GLU A 298 22.76 -8.47 27.13
N GLN A 299 23.84 -8.74 26.43
CA GLN A 299 24.42 -10.09 26.37
C GLN A 299 25.93 -10.00 26.27
N ASP A 300 26.62 -10.76 27.11
CA ASP A 300 28.06 -10.84 27.09
C ASP A 300 28.53 -11.79 25.97
N LEU A 301 29.56 -11.39 25.25
CA LEU A 301 30.20 -12.15 24.18
C LEU A 301 31.65 -12.37 24.54
N LYS A 302 32.14 -13.61 24.44
CA LYS A 302 33.52 -13.99 24.65
C LYS A 302 34.14 -14.53 23.36
N ALA A 303 35.27 -13.98 22.98
CA ALA A 303 36.10 -14.39 21.85
C ALA A 303 37.55 -14.57 22.34
N GLY A 304 37.91 -15.78 22.74
CA GLY A 304 39.19 -16.03 23.40
C GLY A 304 39.35 -15.22 24.69
N ALA A 305 40.35 -14.32 24.74
CA ALA A 305 40.58 -13.42 25.87
C ALA A 305 39.72 -12.13 25.83
N VAL A 306 39.03 -11.87 24.74
CA VAL A 306 38.23 -10.65 24.57
C VAL A 306 36.83 -10.87 25.11
N HIS A 307 36.39 -9.96 26.00
CA HIS A 307 35.03 -9.91 26.52
C HIS A 307 34.37 -8.62 26.07
N VAL A 308 33.23 -8.72 25.44
CA VAL A 308 32.43 -7.58 24.98
C VAL A 308 30.99 -7.72 25.47
N ARG A 309 30.43 -6.64 26.02
CA ARG A 309 29.01 -6.57 26.31
C ARG A 309 28.29 -5.93 25.14
N LEU A 310 27.45 -6.68 24.50
CA LEU A 310 26.59 -6.21 23.42
C LEU A 310 25.28 -5.71 23.99
N ARG A 311 24.81 -4.60 23.44
CA ARG A 311 23.49 -4.03 23.70
C ARG A 311 22.69 -3.98 22.45
N SER A 312 21.42 -4.31 22.56
CA SER A 312 20.47 -4.26 21.47
C SER A 312 19.08 -3.97 22.00
N LEU A 313 18.12 -3.76 21.11
CA LEU A 313 16.71 -3.67 21.45
C LEU A 313 16.03 -5.00 21.08
N VAL A 314 15.06 -5.38 21.89
CA VAL A 314 14.11 -6.45 21.57
C VAL A 314 12.79 -5.79 21.17
N ASP A 315 12.28 -6.13 20.02
CA ASP A 315 10.89 -5.91 19.65
C ASP A 315 10.04 -6.92 20.43
N VAL A 316 9.48 -6.48 21.54
CA VAL A 316 8.75 -7.35 22.46
C VAL A 316 7.39 -7.75 21.87
N ALA A 317 6.82 -6.96 20.96
CA ALA A 317 5.58 -7.33 20.26
C ALA A 317 5.77 -8.58 19.40
N ARG A 318 6.97 -8.77 18.85
CA ARG A 318 7.33 -9.90 17.99
C ARG A 318 8.23 -10.93 18.65
N GLY A 319 8.83 -10.60 19.79
CA GLY A 319 9.79 -11.44 20.48
C GLY A 319 11.12 -11.59 19.74
N ARG A 320 11.52 -10.59 18.95
CA ARG A 320 12.72 -10.62 18.11
C ARG A 320 13.71 -9.54 18.54
N PRO A 321 15.01 -9.89 18.76
CA PRO A 321 16.03 -8.89 18.97
C PRO A 321 16.34 -8.16 17.65
N THR A 322 16.73 -6.89 17.75
CA THR A 322 17.32 -6.15 16.63
C THR A 322 18.82 -6.43 16.56
N LEU A 323 19.44 -6.15 15.43
CA LEU A 323 20.91 -6.29 15.30
C LEU A 323 21.60 -5.32 16.27
N PRO A 324 22.56 -5.80 17.07
CA PRO A 324 23.32 -4.93 17.95
C PRO A 324 24.19 -3.97 17.15
N ALA A 325 24.35 -2.75 17.65
CA ALA A 325 25.34 -1.84 17.11
C ALA A 325 26.74 -2.27 17.58
N CYS A 326 27.73 -2.10 16.71
CA CYS A 326 29.12 -2.29 17.09
C CYS A 326 29.50 -1.30 18.20
N PRO A 327 30.03 -1.76 19.35
CA PRO A 327 30.40 -0.86 20.44
C PRO A 327 31.54 0.12 20.10
N GLY A 328 32.32 -0.14 19.03
CA GLY A 328 33.40 0.71 18.60
C GLY A 328 33.05 1.75 17.54
N CYS A 329 32.11 1.43 16.62
CA CYS A 329 31.79 2.31 15.49
C CYS A 329 30.28 2.57 15.31
N GLY A 330 29.40 1.97 16.11
CA GLY A 330 27.96 2.14 16.04
C GLY A 330 27.28 1.46 14.83
N VAL A 331 28.05 0.80 13.95
CA VAL A 331 27.52 0.14 12.75
C VAL A 331 26.77 -1.14 13.15
N PRO A 332 25.59 -1.44 12.53
CA PRO A 332 24.89 -2.70 12.80
C PRO A 332 25.75 -3.94 12.53
N ALA A 333 25.59 -4.97 13.35
CA ALA A 333 26.46 -6.16 13.36
C ALA A 333 26.45 -6.96 12.04
N GLU A 334 25.48 -6.79 11.16
CA GLU A 334 25.49 -7.39 9.81
C GLU A 334 26.73 -7.05 9.00
N MET A 335 27.27 -5.85 9.17
CA MET A 335 28.50 -5.44 8.50
C MET A 335 29.78 -6.02 9.15
N LEU A 336 29.72 -6.42 10.43
CA LEU A 336 30.87 -7.02 11.11
C LEU A 336 31.18 -8.44 10.61
N VAL A 337 30.21 -9.13 10.04
CA VAL A 337 30.37 -10.49 9.48
C VAL A 337 30.97 -10.46 8.06
N ARG A 338 30.87 -9.32 7.37
CA ARG A 338 31.40 -9.15 5.99
C ARG A 338 32.80 -8.54 5.91
N ALA A 339 33.31 -7.99 7.00
CA ALA A 339 34.67 -7.42 7.06
C ALA A 339 35.69 -8.51 7.40
N ARG A 340 35.98 -9.39 6.47
CA ARG A 340 37.19 -10.25 6.39
C ARG A 340 37.88 -10.06 5.07
#